data_127cf169468b961d66559efdfa080e21
#
_entry.id   127cf169468b961d66559efdfa080e21
#
_cell.length_a   1.000
_cell.length_b   1.000
_cell.length_c   1.000
_cell.angle_alpha   90.00
_cell.angle_beta   90.00
_cell.angle_gamma   90.00
#
_symmetry.space_group_name_H-M   'P 1'
#
loop_
_entity.id
_entity.type
_entity.pdbx_description
1 polymer ?
#
loop_
_entity_poly.entity_id
_entity_poly.type
_entity_poly.pdbx_seq_one_letter_code
_entity_poly.pdbx_strand_id
1 'polypeptide(L)'
;TATTNVVAYTAELAVSNPDAMLKPGMTATATILTDSIKNVLLVPNAALRFTPEVAVTKKGVFGPPPEPPKNADVSRGARQQLWVIGADGKPKAVPVTAGHTNGSLTEVQGKGVHPGLKVITGQLASAGK
;
A
#
# COMPACT_ATOMS: atom_id res chain seq x y z
N THR A 1 11.16 -10.28 35.12
CA THR A 1 10.30 -11.24 34.38
C THR A 1 9.20 -10.42 33.74
N ALA A 2 9.32 -10.10 32.44
CA ALA A 2 8.27 -9.39 31.71
C ALA A 2 7.16 -10.37 31.41
N THR A 3 6.01 -10.21 32.05
CA THR A 3 4.80 -10.97 31.73
C THR A 3 4.20 -10.34 30.46
N THR A 4 4.38 -10.97 29.32
CA THR A 4 3.73 -10.56 28.08
C THR A 4 2.24 -10.86 28.20
N ASN A 5 1.43 -9.86 28.50
CA ASN A 5 -0.03 -9.98 28.44
C ASN A 5 -0.44 -10.11 26.98
N VAL A 6 -0.54 -11.34 26.50
CA VAL A 6 -1.16 -11.64 25.22
C VAL A 6 -2.67 -11.68 25.42
N VAL A 7 -3.39 -10.73 24.85
CA VAL A 7 -4.85 -10.76 24.82
C VAL A 7 -5.27 -11.61 23.63
N ALA A 8 -5.89 -12.75 23.89
CA ALA A 8 -6.44 -13.64 22.87
C ALA A 8 -7.97 -13.55 22.87
N TYR A 9 -8.54 -13.48 21.70
CA TYR A 9 -10.00 -13.55 21.51
C TYR A 9 -10.33 -14.86 20.80
N THR A 10 -11.30 -15.59 21.31
CA THR A 10 -11.81 -16.80 20.68
C THR A 10 -12.97 -16.44 19.78
N ALA A 11 -12.94 -16.86 18.52
CA ALA A 11 -14.04 -16.72 17.59
C ALA A 11 -14.62 -18.10 17.28
N GLU A 12 -15.93 -18.27 17.47
CA GLU A 12 -16.65 -19.48 17.09
C GLU A 12 -17.30 -19.28 15.72
N LEU A 13 -17.08 -20.22 14.82
CA LEU A 13 -17.59 -20.18 13.46
C LEU A 13 -18.54 -21.37 13.25
N ALA A 14 -19.80 -21.08 12.92
CA ALA A 14 -20.76 -22.11 12.56
C ALA A 14 -20.65 -22.44 11.07
N VAL A 15 -20.49 -23.71 10.74
CA VAL A 15 -20.40 -24.22 9.37
C VAL A 15 -21.50 -25.23 9.11
N SER A 16 -22.26 -25.05 8.04
CA SER A 16 -23.25 -26.03 7.60
C SER A 16 -22.55 -27.21 6.94
N ASN A 17 -22.87 -28.42 7.38
CA ASN A 17 -22.25 -29.67 6.89
C ASN A 17 -23.36 -30.72 6.61
N PRO A 18 -24.27 -30.46 5.65
CA PRO A 18 -25.42 -31.35 5.39
C PRO A 18 -24.96 -32.72 4.85
N ASP A 19 -23.86 -32.79 4.13
CA ASP A 19 -23.35 -34.00 3.49
C ASP A 19 -22.34 -34.77 4.39
N ALA A 20 -22.14 -34.33 5.63
CA ALA A 20 -21.18 -34.88 6.59
C ALA A 20 -19.75 -35.07 6.04
N MET A 21 -19.35 -34.26 5.07
CA MET A 21 -18.01 -34.27 4.48
C MET A 21 -16.94 -33.71 5.41
N LEU A 22 -17.33 -32.76 6.25
CA LEU A 22 -16.42 -32.20 7.27
C LEU A 22 -16.40 -33.12 8.48
N LYS A 23 -15.21 -33.58 8.84
CA LYS A 23 -14.99 -34.48 9.98
C LYS A 23 -14.22 -33.78 11.09
N PRO A 24 -14.44 -34.17 12.36
CA PRO A 24 -13.62 -33.71 13.47
C PRO A 24 -12.12 -33.95 13.22
N GLY A 25 -11.30 -32.96 13.57
CA GLY A 25 -9.84 -33.06 13.36
C GLY A 25 -9.35 -32.52 12.00
N MET A 26 -10.24 -32.08 11.10
CA MET A 26 -9.83 -31.42 9.87
C MET A 26 -9.35 -29.98 10.16
N THR A 27 -8.31 -29.57 9.44
CA THR A 27 -7.85 -28.18 9.47
C THR A 27 -8.66 -27.34 8.48
N ALA A 28 -9.11 -26.16 8.92
CA ALA A 28 -9.80 -25.20 8.09
C ALA A 28 -9.10 -23.85 8.13
N THR A 29 -9.20 -23.11 7.02
CA THR A 29 -8.75 -21.71 6.95
C THR A 29 -9.96 -20.81 6.85
N ALA A 30 -10.10 -19.88 7.80
CA ALA A 30 -11.16 -18.90 7.80
C ALA A 30 -10.63 -17.55 7.32
N THR A 31 -11.33 -16.92 6.40
CA THR A 31 -11.07 -15.53 5.98
C THR A 31 -12.11 -14.62 6.59
N ILE A 32 -11.68 -13.71 7.45
CA ILE A 32 -12.56 -12.77 8.14
C ILE A 32 -12.47 -11.43 7.41
N LEU A 33 -13.58 -11.01 6.80
CA LEU A 33 -13.71 -9.68 6.18
C LEU A 33 -14.22 -8.70 7.22
N THR A 34 -13.35 -7.81 7.68
CA THR A 34 -13.69 -6.85 8.76
C THR A 34 -14.27 -5.55 8.23
N ASP A 35 -13.95 -5.19 6.99
CA ASP A 35 -14.41 -3.96 6.36
C ASP A 35 -14.50 -4.11 4.85
N SER A 36 -15.43 -3.39 4.22
CA SER A 36 -15.60 -3.36 2.76
C SER A 36 -15.93 -1.95 2.31
N ILE A 37 -14.94 -1.25 1.78
CA ILE A 37 -15.07 0.11 1.29
C ILE A 37 -15.28 0.09 -0.22
N LYS A 38 -16.38 0.70 -0.68
CA LYS A 38 -16.73 0.77 -2.10
C LYS A 38 -16.36 2.11 -2.69
N ASN A 39 -16.15 2.14 -4.02
CA ASN A 39 -15.87 3.36 -4.79
C ASN A 39 -14.59 4.10 -4.36
N VAL A 40 -13.55 3.38 -4.02
CA VAL A 40 -12.23 3.92 -3.67
C VAL A 40 -11.20 3.61 -4.76
N LEU A 41 -10.22 4.49 -4.90
CA LEU A 41 -9.10 4.28 -5.79
C LEU A 41 -8.03 3.48 -5.05
N LEU A 42 -7.64 2.36 -5.63
CA LEU A 42 -6.61 1.48 -5.10
C LEU A 42 -5.34 1.58 -5.92
N VAL A 43 -4.20 1.64 -5.25
CA VAL A 43 -2.89 1.57 -5.87
C VAL A 43 -2.05 0.47 -5.23
N PRO A 44 -1.17 -0.19 -5.99
CA PRO A 44 -0.22 -1.13 -5.42
C PRO A 44 0.69 -0.45 -4.39
N ASN A 45 0.96 -1.12 -3.27
CA ASN A 45 1.85 -0.59 -2.23
C ASN A 45 3.25 -0.30 -2.77
N ALA A 46 3.69 -1.03 -3.80
CA ALA A 46 4.94 -0.77 -4.50
C ALA A 46 5.00 0.65 -5.10
N ALA A 47 3.87 1.18 -5.60
CA ALA A 47 3.82 2.53 -6.16
C ALA A 47 3.96 3.63 -5.09
N LEU A 48 3.52 3.38 -3.86
CA LEU A 48 3.66 4.30 -2.74
C LEU A 48 5.07 4.31 -2.14
N ARG A 49 5.82 3.22 -2.34
CA ARG A 49 7.21 3.09 -1.87
C ARG A 49 8.24 3.49 -2.91
N PHE A 50 7.80 3.63 -4.16
CA PHE A 50 8.70 3.97 -5.26
C PHE A 50 9.12 5.44 -5.19
N THR A 51 10.41 5.70 -5.29
CA THR A 51 11.00 7.04 -5.43
C THR A 51 11.99 6.99 -6.59
N PRO A 52 11.77 7.74 -7.69
CA PRO A 52 12.70 7.75 -8.81
C PRO A 52 14.03 8.44 -8.42
N GLU A 53 15.15 7.89 -8.84
CA GLU A 53 16.50 8.45 -8.61
C GLU A 53 16.66 9.88 -9.15
N VAL A 54 15.93 10.24 -10.20
CA VAL A 54 15.99 11.57 -10.81
C VAL A 54 15.32 12.68 -9.99
N ALA A 55 14.59 12.35 -8.93
CA ALA A 55 13.92 13.33 -8.06
C ALA A 55 14.91 14.13 -7.19
N VAL A 56 16.17 13.73 -7.12
CA VAL A 56 17.21 14.38 -6.30
C VAL A 56 17.94 15.51 -7.04
N THR A 57 17.64 15.78 -8.30
CA THR A 57 18.30 16.86 -9.04
C THR A 57 17.64 18.22 -8.86
N LYS A 58 18.23 18.99 -7.95
CA LYS A 58 18.40 20.45 -7.98
C LYS A 58 17.15 21.33 -7.89
N LYS A 59 16.80 21.66 -6.67
CA LYS A 59 16.37 23.04 -6.38
C LYS A 59 17.14 23.56 -5.18
N GLY A 60 17.98 24.55 -5.43
CA GLY A 60 18.51 25.41 -4.39
C GLY A 60 19.97 25.19 -4.05
N VAL A 61 20.80 26.13 -4.46
CA VAL A 61 22.25 26.24 -4.20
C VAL A 61 22.53 26.59 -2.72
N PHE A 62 21.49 26.84 -1.90
CA PHE A 62 21.64 27.21 -0.49
C PHE A 62 20.48 26.63 0.35
N GLY A 63 20.62 25.41 0.81
CA GLY A 63 19.77 24.76 1.82
C GLY A 63 20.24 23.33 2.03
N PRO A 64 20.04 22.75 3.25
CA PRO A 64 20.30 21.34 3.45
C PRO A 64 19.48 20.53 2.45
N PRO A 65 20.03 19.48 1.84
CA PRO A 65 19.29 18.63 0.92
C PRO A 65 18.00 18.15 1.62
N PRO A 66 16.85 18.18 0.94
CA PRO A 66 15.65 17.58 1.52
C PRO A 66 15.97 16.12 1.84
N GLU A 67 15.80 15.75 3.10
CA GLU A 67 15.93 14.35 3.50
C GLU A 67 15.07 13.50 2.57
N PRO A 68 15.63 12.42 2.00
CA PRO A 68 14.82 11.49 1.23
C PRO A 68 13.68 11.04 2.14
N PRO A 69 12.43 10.97 1.66
CA PRO A 69 11.33 10.52 2.46
C PRO A 69 11.72 9.15 3.02
N LYS A 70 11.96 9.09 4.33
CA LYS A 70 12.15 7.83 5.04
C LYS A 70 10.98 6.97 4.59
N ASN A 71 11.26 5.72 4.19
CA ASN A 71 10.26 4.73 3.79
C ASN A 71 9.08 4.85 4.74
N ALA A 72 8.13 5.68 4.38
CA ALA A 72 7.02 5.97 5.24
C ALA A 72 6.21 4.70 5.29
N ASP A 73 6.08 4.17 6.47
CA ASP A 73 5.13 3.11 6.76
C ASP A 73 3.80 3.54 6.13
N VAL A 74 3.20 2.68 5.32
CA VAL A 74 1.94 2.98 4.63
C VAL A 74 0.83 2.94 5.68
N SER A 75 0.89 3.88 6.60
CA SER A 75 -0.07 4.02 7.68
C SER A 75 -1.28 4.82 7.21
N ARG A 76 -2.45 4.47 7.69
CA ARG A 76 -3.70 5.18 7.41
C ARG A 76 -3.57 6.67 7.77
N GLY A 77 -3.93 7.55 6.82
CA GLY A 77 -3.81 9.00 6.97
C GLY A 77 -2.42 9.56 6.65
N ALA A 78 -1.44 8.72 6.33
CA ALA A 78 -0.11 9.20 5.95
C ALA A 78 -0.13 9.93 4.61
N ARG A 79 0.56 11.05 4.54
CA ARG A 79 0.80 11.76 3.28
C ARG A 79 1.90 11.03 2.53
N GLN A 80 1.59 10.61 1.32
CA GLN A 80 2.46 9.86 0.43
C GLN A 80 2.61 10.59 -0.91
N GLN A 81 3.63 10.21 -1.67
CA GLN A 81 3.82 10.69 -3.02
C GLN A 81 3.63 9.52 -3.99
N LEU A 82 2.70 9.68 -4.90
CA LEU A 82 2.48 8.72 -5.97
C LEU A 82 3.18 9.23 -7.22
N TRP A 83 4.01 8.40 -7.83
CA TRP A 83 4.72 8.76 -9.05
C TRP A 83 3.94 8.26 -10.27
N VAL A 84 3.63 9.19 -11.15
CA VAL A 84 2.91 8.93 -12.41
C VAL A 84 3.76 9.37 -13.59
N ILE A 85 3.51 8.79 -14.75
CA ILE A 85 4.15 9.24 -15.98
C ILE A 85 3.38 10.44 -16.51
N GLY A 86 4.02 11.59 -16.58
CA GLY A 86 3.45 12.80 -17.18
C GLY A 86 3.29 12.67 -18.69
N ALA A 87 2.58 13.61 -19.31
CA ALA A 87 2.40 13.67 -20.76
C ALA A 87 3.73 13.84 -21.53
N ASP A 88 4.73 14.36 -20.86
CA ASP A 88 6.12 14.53 -21.34
C ASP A 88 7.00 13.29 -21.11
N GLY A 89 6.44 12.18 -20.67
CA GLY A 89 7.15 10.94 -20.38
C GLY A 89 8.02 10.97 -19.11
N LYS A 90 7.99 12.07 -18.36
CA LYS A 90 8.78 12.23 -17.13
C LYS A 90 7.99 11.84 -15.89
N PRO A 91 8.67 11.29 -14.86
CA PRO A 91 8.03 11.02 -13.59
C PRO A 91 7.55 12.32 -12.93
N LYS A 92 6.27 12.36 -12.54
CA LYS A 92 5.64 13.47 -11.83
C LYS A 92 5.11 12.97 -10.49
N ALA A 93 5.45 13.68 -9.41
CA ALA A 93 4.92 13.38 -8.08
C ALA A 93 3.52 13.95 -7.92
N VAL A 94 2.59 13.13 -7.46
CA VAL A 94 1.23 13.51 -7.09
C VAL A 94 1.06 13.24 -5.59
N PRO A 95 0.80 14.28 -4.78
CA PRO A 95 0.57 14.09 -3.36
C PRO A 95 -0.76 13.38 -3.13
N VAL A 96 -0.74 12.34 -2.31
CA VAL A 96 -1.91 11.53 -1.96
C VAL A 96 -1.94 11.26 -0.46
N THR A 97 -3.12 10.97 0.07
CA THR A 97 -3.30 10.50 1.43
C THR A 97 -3.64 9.01 1.37
N ALA A 98 -2.89 8.20 2.09
CA ALA A 98 -3.14 6.77 2.19
C ALA A 98 -4.33 6.49 3.12
N GLY A 99 -5.25 5.65 2.66
CA GLY A 99 -6.40 5.16 3.41
C GLY A 99 -6.17 3.75 3.95
N HIS A 100 -7.17 2.89 3.74
CA HIS A 100 -7.11 1.48 4.15
C HIS A 100 -6.20 0.67 3.22
N THR A 101 -5.57 -0.34 3.78
CA THR A 101 -4.73 -1.27 3.02
C THR A 101 -5.12 -2.72 3.30
N ASN A 102 -4.99 -3.57 2.29
CA ASN A 102 -5.13 -5.01 2.43
C ASN A 102 -3.78 -5.74 2.39
N GLY A 103 -2.65 -4.99 2.55
CA GLY A 103 -1.29 -5.53 2.48
C GLY A 103 -0.67 -5.46 1.08
N SER A 104 -1.44 -5.56 0.01
CA SER A 104 -0.97 -5.48 -1.39
C SER A 104 -1.38 -4.17 -2.07
N LEU A 105 -2.60 -3.73 -1.81
CA LEU A 105 -3.20 -2.52 -2.35
C LEU A 105 -3.56 -1.57 -1.21
N THR A 106 -3.41 -0.28 -1.45
CA THR A 106 -3.79 0.78 -0.51
C THR A 106 -4.74 1.75 -1.21
N GLU A 107 -5.78 2.11 -0.49
CA GLU A 107 -6.66 3.21 -0.87
C GLU A 107 -5.87 4.52 -0.90
N VAL A 108 -6.10 5.32 -1.93
CA VAL A 108 -5.50 6.65 -2.04
C VAL A 108 -6.54 7.70 -2.36
N GLN A 109 -6.40 8.84 -1.71
CA GLN A 109 -7.21 10.03 -1.94
C GLN A 109 -6.28 11.21 -2.24
N GLY A 110 -6.58 11.99 -3.27
CA GLY A 110 -5.78 13.16 -3.62
C GLY A 110 -6.27 13.89 -4.85
N LYS A 111 -5.89 15.16 -4.95
CA LYS A 111 -6.15 15.94 -6.16
C LYS A 111 -5.25 15.45 -7.30
N GLY A 112 -5.86 14.98 -8.39
CA GLY A 112 -5.14 14.49 -9.57
C GLY A 112 -5.05 12.96 -9.65
N VAL A 113 -5.70 12.23 -8.73
CA VAL A 113 -5.85 10.78 -8.82
C VAL A 113 -7.23 10.46 -9.40
N HIS A 114 -7.25 9.66 -10.46
CA HIS A 114 -8.49 9.26 -11.16
C HIS A 114 -8.38 7.81 -11.63
N PRO A 115 -9.50 7.13 -11.89
CA PRO A 115 -9.48 5.77 -12.43
C PRO A 115 -8.71 5.72 -13.77
N GLY A 116 -7.88 4.70 -13.94
CA GLY A 116 -7.05 4.51 -15.15
C GLY A 116 -5.72 5.27 -15.14
N LEU A 117 -5.37 5.98 -14.07
CA LEU A 117 -4.08 6.64 -13.93
C LEU A 117 -2.95 5.61 -13.89
N LYS A 118 -1.96 5.76 -14.79
CA LYS A 118 -0.79 4.88 -14.82
C LYS A 118 0.21 5.30 -13.74
N VAL A 119 0.42 4.43 -12.77
CA VAL A 119 1.35 4.66 -11.66
C VAL A 119 2.65 3.90 -11.87
N ILE A 120 3.76 4.46 -11.39
CA ILE A 120 5.08 3.84 -11.48
C ILE A 120 5.26 2.97 -10.23
N THR A 121 5.47 1.69 -10.41
CA THR A 121 5.68 0.72 -9.32
C THR A 121 7.14 0.32 -9.14
N GLY A 122 7.98 0.64 -10.12
CA GLY A 122 9.39 0.29 -10.10
C GLY A 122 10.11 0.85 -11.33
N GLN A 123 11.42 0.82 -11.29
CA GLN A 123 12.31 1.18 -12.39
C GLN A 123 13.09 -0.07 -12.80
N LEU A 124 13.08 -0.39 -14.08
CA LEU A 124 13.98 -1.40 -14.60
C LEU A 124 15.40 -0.82 -14.58
N ALA A 125 16.32 -1.55 -13.98
CA ALA A 125 17.74 -1.20 -14.09
C ALA A 125 18.10 -1.18 -15.58
N SER A 126 18.54 -0.02 -16.08
CA SER A 126 19.12 0.06 -17.41
C SER A 126 20.36 -0.81 -17.39
N ALA A 127 20.35 -1.92 -18.13
CA ALA A 127 21.55 -2.68 -18.40
C ALA A 127 22.48 -1.75 -19.16
N GLY A 128 23.48 -1.23 -18.46
CA GLY A 128 24.55 -0.42 -19.06
C GLY A 128 25.23 -1.24 -20.15
N LYS A 129 25.25 -0.71 -21.35
CA LYS A 129 26.01 -1.23 -22.48
C LYS A 129 27.41 -0.61 -22.40
#